data_a0c44d3c70c86b5de911cfb2afbf1c31
#
_entry.id   a0c44d3c70c86b5de911cfb2afbf1c31
#
_cell.length_a   1.000
_cell.length_b   1.000
_cell.length_c   1.000
_cell.angle_alpha   90.00
_cell.angle_beta   90.00
_cell.angle_gamma   90.00
#
_symmetry.space_group_name_H-M   'P 1'
#
loop_
_entity.id
_entity.type
_entity.pdbx_description
1 polymer ?
#
loop_
_entity_poly.entity_id
_entity_poly.type
_entity_poly.pdbx_seq_one_letter_code
_entity_poly.pdbx_strand_id
1 'polypeptide(L)'
;MPLAGSFDENDKLLIIHADDVGMCHTENKATFLGFQNGVVSSCSLMMPCPWILEAVEFFKENLDYDHGVHSTLTSEWRLYRWGPVSSKSRVSTLLDEQGYLHREAKDAAKASREDVEAELRAQVERAFKLGLQPSHLDTHMGPVFFRPDLLETYVRVALDNDLIPMLIKPTDSAFEVAKQMGIMMSEDLVSRILKYGTPMLDNLIGTTFGSDLQERIKWFRNVLKDVKPGTLTQMIVHLGLPDEEMKAIIPSQGVTSHIDRYLDYQLVTSREAKEIVETLGFTLVGWRDLKEAGH
;
A
#
# COMPACT_ATOMS: atom_id res chain seq x y z
N MET A 1 -18.59 -12.22 4.47
CA MET A 1 -18.01 -10.99 5.06
C MET A 1 -18.53 -10.88 6.49
N PRO A 2 -17.69 -10.65 7.51
CA PRO A 2 -18.19 -10.25 8.81
C PRO A 2 -18.87 -8.89 8.64
N LEU A 3 -20.05 -8.76 9.20
CA LEU A 3 -20.78 -7.51 9.33
C LEU A 3 -19.95 -6.55 10.20
N ALA A 4 -20.05 -5.24 9.92
CA ALA A 4 -19.52 -4.17 10.76
C ALA A 4 -19.90 -4.42 12.24
N GLY A 5 -18.96 -4.97 12.99
CA GLY A 5 -19.09 -5.31 14.41
C GLY A 5 -17.78 -4.92 15.07
N SER A 6 -17.84 -4.45 16.28
CA SER A 6 -16.65 -4.17 17.08
C SER A 6 -15.74 -5.40 17.09
N PHE A 7 -14.48 -5.21 16.69
CA PHE A 7 -13.47 -6.26 16.83
C PHE A 7 -13.21 -6.53 18.32
N ASP A 8 -12.99 -7.81 18.66
CA ASP A 8 -12.63 -8.18 20.02
C ASP A 8 -11.14 -7.82 20.28
N GLU A 9 -10.83 -7.40 21.48
CA GLU A 9 -9.45 -7.07 21.91
C GLU A 9 -8.45 -8.25 21.76
N ASN A 10 -8.97 -9.47 21.55
CA ASN A 10 -8.16 -10.67 21.31
C ASN A 10 -8.10 -11.09 19.84
N ASP A 11 -8.80 -10.40 18.93
CA ASP A 11 -8.80 -10.76 17.53
C ASP A 11 -7.42 -10.56 16.91
N LYS A 12 -7.03 -11.48 16.03
CA LYS A 12 -5.86 -11.32 15.15
C LYS A 12 -6.34 -10.74 13.83
N LEU A 13 -6.20 -9.43 13.64
CA LEU A 13 -6.62 -8.77 12.41
C LEU A 13 -5.50 -8.79 11.38
N LEU A 14 -5.84 -9.23 10.16
CA LEU A 14 -4.89 -9.33 9.05
C LEU A 14 -5.43 -8.62 7.81
N ILE A 15 -4.65 -7.67 7.31
CA ILE A 15 -4.85 -7.04 6.00
C ILE A 15 -3.85 -7.67 5.03
N ILE A 16 -4.32 -8.36 4.00
CA ILE A 16 -3.49 -8.74 2.84
C ILE A 16 -3.69 -7.66 1.79
N HIS A 17 -2.69 -6.80 1.67
CA HIS A 17 -2.79 -5.55 0.93
C HIS A 17 -2.02 -5.61 -0.38
N ALA A 18 -2.71 -5.45 -1.49
CA ALA A 18 -2.09 -5.40 -2.82
C ALA A 18 -1.75 -3.95 -3.20
N ASP A 19 -0.46 -3.65 -3.29
CA ASP A 19 0.05 -2.36 -3.75
C ASP A 19 0.00 -2.25 -5.29
N ASP A 20 0.27 -1.08 -5.83
CA ASP A 20 0.53 -0.73 -7.23
C ASP A 20 -0.65 -0.88 -8.22
N VAL A 21 -1.90 -1.02 -7.76
CA VAL A 21 -3.06 -1.16 -8.64
C VAL A 21 -3.23 0.08 -9.54
N GLY A 22 -3.47 -0.15 -10.82
CA GLY A 22 -3.53 0.91 -11.85
C GLY A 22 -2.19 1.13 -12.57
N MET A 23 -1.10 0.54 -12.10
CA MET A 23 0.20 0.66 -12.76
C MET A 23 0.14 0.09 -14.17
N CYS A 24 -0.27 -1.16 -14.34
CA CYS A 24 -0.41 -1.83 -15.64
C CYS A 24 -1.57 -2.82 -15.65
N HIS A 25 -1.98 -3.28 -16.84
CA HIS A 25 -3.11 -4.20 -16.99
C HIS A 25 -2.91 -5.51 -16.25
N THR A 26 -1.74 -6.10 -16.37
CA THR A 26 -1.46 -7.40 -15.76
C THR A 26 -1.45 -7.37 -14.22
N GLU A 27 -1.04 -6.24 -13.62
CA GLU A 27 -1.14 -5.99 -12.17
C GLU A 27 -2.61 -5.88 -11.73
N ASN A 28 -3.40 -5.08 -12.44
CA ASN A 28 -4.82 -4.95 -12.19
C ASN A 28 -5.51 -6.32 -12.20
N LYS A 29 -5.29 -7.08 -13.26
CA LYS A 29 -5.89 -8.41 -13.43
C LYS A 29 -5.49 -9.37 -12.32
N ALA A 30 -4.22 -9.39 -11.92
CA ALA A 30 -3.73 -10.23 -10.82
C ALA A 30 -4.42 -9.85 -9.49
N THR A 31 -4.54 -8.55 -9.21
CA THR A 31 -5.20 -8.05 -8.00
C THR A 31 -6.69 -8.37 -7.99
N PHE A 32 -7.40 -8.18 -9.10
CA PHE A 32 -8.83 -8.52 -9.20
C PHE A 32 -9.07 -10.01 -8.92
N LEU A 33 -8.23 -10.87 -9.48
CA LEU A 33 -8.27 -12.32 -9.19
C LEU A 33 -7.89 -12.62 -7.72
N GLY A 34 -6.99 -11.85 -7.14
CA GLY A 34 -6.63 -11.94 -5.72
C GLY A 34 -7.81 -11.67 -4.79
N PHE A 35 -8.64 -10.68 -5.09
CA PHE A 35 -9.90 -10.42 -4.39
C PHE A 35 -10.95 -11.51 -4.62
N GLN A 36 -11.16 -11.89 -5.88
CA GLN A 36 -12.22 -12.82 -6.26
C GLN A 36 -11.95 -14.24 -5.78
N ASN A 37 -10.71 -14.68 -5.80
CA ASN A 37 -10.34 -16.09 -5.62
C ASN A 37 -9.32 -16.33 -4.49
N GLY A 38 -8.80 -15.27 -3.88
CA GLY A 38 -7.70 -15.33 -2.93
C GLY A 38 -8.03 -14.86 -1.52
N VAL A 39 -7.00 -14.38 -0.85
CA VAL A 39 -7.02 -13.81 0.51
C VAL A 39 -6.73 -12.31 0.51
N VAL A 40 -6.69 -11.65 -0.64
CA VAL A 40 -6.54 -10.18 -0.72
C VAL A 40 -7.77 -9.53 -0.08
N SER A 41 -7.55 -8.65 0.88
CA SER A 41 -8.62 -7.97 1.61
C SER A 41 -8.62 -6.45 1.42
N SER A 42 -7.52 -5.88 0.91
CA SER A 42 -7.39 -4.46 0.62
C SER A 42 -6.39 -4.24 -0.52
N CYS A 43 -6.43 -3.08 -1.14
CA CYS A 43 -5.42 -2.64 -2.10
C CYS A 43 -5.33 -1.12 -2.14
N SER A 44 -4.32 -0.59 -2.84
CA SER A 44 -4.21 0.84 -3.10
C SER A 44 -3.87 1.16 -4.56
N LEU A 45 -4.42 2.29 -5.04
CA LEU A 45 -4.49 2.66 -6.44
C LEU A 45 -3.53 3.80 -6.78
N MET A 46 -2.66 3.60 -7.78
CA MET A 46 -1.71 4.58 -8.30
C MET A 46 -2.40 5.55 -9.27
N MET A 47 -2.93 6.65 -8.76
CA MET A 47 -3.69 7.62 -9.55
C MET A 47 -2.97 8.19 -10.78
N PRO A 48 -1.63 8.41 -10.79
CA PRO A 48 -0.95 8.91 -11.98
C PRO A 48 -0.73 7.88 -13.08
N CYS A 49 -0.96 6.59 -12.81
CA CYS A 49 -0.58 5.53 -13.73
C CYS A 49 -1.59 5.30 -14.88
N PRO A 50 -1.11 4.74 -16.02
CA PRO A 50 -1.91 4.67 -17.26
C PRO A 50 -3.15 3.77 -17.19
N TRP A 51 -3.09 2.67 -16.40
CA TRP A 51 -4.17 1.68 -16.33
C TRP A 51 -5.15 1.91 -15.17
N ILE A 52 -5.11 3.09 -14.56
CA ILE A 52 -5.99 3.44 -13.44
C ILE A 52 -7.48 3.36 -13.78
N LEU A 53 -7.90 3.68 -15.02
CA LEU A 53 -9.30 3.66 -15.39
C LEU A 53 -9.91 2.25 -15.37
N GLU A 54 -9.14 1.23 -15.72
CA GLU A 54 -9.58 -0.16 -15.61
C GLU A 54 -9.85 -0.54 -14.14
N ALA A 55 -8.95 -0.14 -13.24
CA ALA A 55 -9.14 -0.35 -11.81
C ALA A 55 -10.38 0.40 -11.29
N VAL A 56 -10.59 1.64 -11.74
CA VAL A 56 -11.78 2.43 -11.38
C VAL A 56 -13.07 1.71 -11.78
N GLU A 57 -13.16 1.19 -12.98
CA GLU A 57 -14.33 0.45 -13.44
C GLU A 57 -14.57 -0.79 -12.57
N PHE A 58 -13.53 -1.57 -12.29
CA PHE A 58 -13.63 -2.75 -11.44
C PHE A 58 -14.16 -2.43 -10.04
N PHE A 59 -13.60 -1.43 -9.35
CA PHE A 59 -14.03 -1.10 -7.98
C PHE A 59 -15.41 -0.41 -7.92
N LYS A 60 -15.85 0.24 -8.98
CA LYS A 60 -17.23 0.76 -9.08
C LYS A 60 -18.27 -0.34 -9.26
N GLU A 61 -17.89 -1.46 -9.86
CA GLU A 61 -18.75 -2.63 -10.03
C GLU A 61 -18.69 -3.58 -8.80
N ASN A 62 -17.67 -3.46 -7.96
CA ASN A 62 -17.40 -4.32 -6.82
C ASN A 62 -17.20 -3.48 -5.53
N LEU A 63 -18.27 -2.83 -5.08
CA LEU A 63 -18.25 -1.87 -3.96
C LEU A 63 -17.80 -2.46 -2.62
N ASP A 64 -17.91 -3.77 -2.46
CA ASP A 64 -17.53 -4.49 -1.23
C ASP A 64 -16.02 -4.66 -1.09
N TYR A 65 -15.25 -4.49 -2.17
CA TYR A 65 -13.80 -4.61 -2.12
C TYR A 65 -13.16 -3.31 -1.61
N ASP A 66 -12.35 -3.44 -0.57
CA ASP A 66 -11.66 -2.31 0.03
C ASP A 66 -10.51 -1.81 -0.84
N HIS A 67 -10.44 -0.48 -0.99
CA HIS A 67 -9.37 0.17 -1.74
C HIS A 67 -9.02 1.53 -1.16
N GLY A 68 -7.75 1.91 -1.32
CA GLY A 68 -7.21 3.20 -0.95
C GLY A 68 -6.56 3.94 -2.11
N VAL A 69 -5.91 5.05 -1.79
CA VAL A 69 -5.05 5.79 -2.73
C VAL A 69 -3.59 5.49 -2.41
N HIS A 70 -2.87 4.88 -3.37
CA HIS A 70 -1.43 4.67 -3.30
C HIS A 70 -0.71 5.95 -3.71
N SER A 71 -0.41 6.81 -2.71
CA SER A 71 0.18 8.12 -3.01
C SER A 71 1.54 7.95 -3.69
N THR A 72 1.57 8.31 -4.96
CA THR A 72 2.67 8.01 -5.88
C THR A 72 3.47 9.27 -6.15
N LEU A 73 4.68 9.35 -5.58
CA LEU A 73 5.62 10.46 -5.76
C LEU A 73 6.89 10.03 -6.51
N THR A 74 6.94 8.77 -6.93
CA THR A 74 8.06 8.17 -7.66
C THR A 74 7.59 7.48 -8.92
N SER A 75 8.52 7.25 -9.85
CA SER A 75 8.31 6.50 -11.09
C SER A 75 9.61 5.74 -11.43
N GLU A 76 9.79 4.57 -10.84
CA GLU A 76 11.08 3.89 -10.71
C GLU A 76 11.55 3.14 -11.96
N TRP A 77 10.61 2.67 -12.80
CA TRP A 77 10.95 1.80 -13.92
C TRP A 77 11.73 2.51 -15.03
N ARG A 78 12.66 1.82 -15.64
CA ARG A 78 13.57 2.41 -16.63
C ARG A 78 12.87 2.90 -17.89
N LEU A 79 11.91 2.16 -18.41
CA LEU A 79 11.25 2.42 -19.70
C LEU A 79 9.75 2.73 -19.54
N TYR A 80 9.17 2.42 -18.40
CA TYR A 80 7.77 2.63 -18.12
C TYR A 80 7.64 3.71 -17.05
N ARG A 81 7.40 4.94 -17.48
CA ARG A 81 7.46 6.13 -16.65
C ARG A 81 6.14 6.90 -16.68
N TRP A 82 5.79 7.46 -15.55
CA TRP A 82 4.64 8.34 -15.40
C TRP A 82 5.02 9.67 -14.76
N GLY A 83 4.19 10.68 -15.04
CA GLY A 83 4.30 12.00 -14.43
C GLY A 83 3.28 12.18 -13.31
N PRO A 84 3.21 13.37 -12.71
CA PRO A 84 2.26 13.70 -11.66
C PRO A 84 0.83 13.85 -12.21
N VAL A 85 -0.16 13.78 -11.33
CA VAL A 85 -1.56 14.17 -11.61
C VAL A 85 -1.67 15.69 -11.74
N SER A 86 -0.94 16.41 -10.92
CA SER A 86 -0.85 17.88 -10.96
C SER A 86 -0.16 18.37 -12.24
N SER A 87 -0.37 19.64 -12.60
CA SER A 87 0.42 20.23 -13.68
C SER A 87 1.92 20.25 -13.29
N LYS A 88 2.79 19.90 -14.24
CA LYS A 88 4.25 19.83 -14.02
C LYS A 88 4.84 21.14 -13.49
N SER A 89 4.30 22.27 -13.89
CA SER A 89 4.74 23.60 -13.42
C SER A 89 4.42 23.85 -11.95
N ARG A 90 3.40 23.17 -11.40
CA ARG A 90 3.00 23.32 -10.00
C ARG A 90 3.83 22.46 -9.05
N VAL A 91 4.38 21.35 -9.54
CA VAL A 91 5.08 20.34 -8.72
C VAL A 91 6.48 20.05 -9.28
N SER A 92 7.15 21.10 -9.74
CA SER A 92 8.41 20.99 -10.49
C SER A 92 9.54 20.31 -9.68
N THR A 93 9.53 20.42 -8.36
CA THR A 93 10.55 19.80 -7.51
C THR A 93 10.37 18.27 -7.35
N LEU A 94 9.21 17.73 -7.75
CA LEU A 94 8.96 16.28 -7.82
C LEU A 94 9.46 15.64 -9.12
N LEU A 95 9.93 16.44 -10.10
CA LEU A 95 10.22 15.96 -11.43
C LEU A 95 11.73 15.84 -11.67
N ASP A 96 12.08 14.78 -12.40
CA ASP A 96 13.41 14.63 -12.97
C ASP A 96 13.59 15.52 -14.23
N GLU A 97 14.80 15.51 -14.79
CA GLU A 97 15.15 16.30 -15.99
C GLU A 97 14.31 15.94 -17.22
N GLN A 98 13.71 14.77 -17.27
CA GLN A 98 12.83 14.31 -18.35
C GLN A 98 11.36 14.70 -18.11
N GLY A 99 11.04 15.26 -16.95
CA GLY A 99 9.69 15.67 -16.57
C GLY A 99 8.78 14.51 -16.12
N TYR A 100 9.35 13.42 -15.63
CA TYR A 100 8.67 12.35 -14.89
C TYR A 100 8.89 12.51 -13.39
N LEU A 101 8.10 11.85 -12.58
CA LEU A 101 8.41 11.74 -11.15
C LEU A 101 9.78 11.09 -10.94
N HIS A 102 10.49 11.45 -9.87
CA HIS A 102 11.79 10.88 -9.55
C HIS A 102 11.75 9.35 -9.46
N ARG A 103 12.87 8.67 -9.73
CA ARG A 103 12.92 7.21 -9.65
C ARG A 103 13.04 6.70 -8.22
N GLU A 104 13.82 7.40 -7.41
CA GLU A 104 14.18 6.98 -6.07
C GLU A 104 13.38 7.75 -5.02
N ALA A 105 12.91 7.03 -3.99
CA ALA A 105 12.17 7.64 -2.88
C ALA A 105 12.95 8.76 -2.18
N LYS A 106 14.29 8.59 -2.02
CA LYS A 106 15.16 9.60 -1.43
C LYS A 106 15.27 10.87 -2.27
N ASP A 107 15.15 10.79 -3.60
CA ASP A 107 15.16 11.96 -4.46
C ASP A 107 13.80 12.66 -4.44
N ALA A 108 12.70 11.92 -4.49
CA ALA A 108 11.35 12.46 -4.29
C ALA A 108 11.20 13.15 -2.93
N ALA A 109 11.83 12.61 -1.88
CA ALA A 109 11.82 13.21 -0.55
C ALA A 109 12.55 14.57 -0.45
N LYS A 110 13.36 14.96 -1.45
CA LYS A 110 14.00 16.29 -1.51
C LYS A 110 13.06 17.39 -2.04
N ALA A 111 11.91 17.01 -2.58
CA ALA A 111 10.93 17.96 -3.12
C ALA A 111 10.44 18.95 -2.04
N SER A 112 9.94 20.10 -2.49
CA SER A 112 9.32 21.06 -1.58
C SER A 112 8.05 20.46 -0.95
N ARG A 113 7.77 20.82 0.30
CA ARG A 113 6.56 20.36 0.98
C ARG A 113 5.29 20.77 0.24
N GLU A 114 5.31 21.96 -0.34
CA GLU A 114 4.20 22.54 -1.10
C GLU A 114 3.89 21.74 -2.36
N ASP A 115 4.93 21.28 -3.07
CA ASP A 115 4.75 20.44 -4.27
C ASP A 115 4.24 19.05 -3.90
N VAL A 116 4.78 18.45 -2.83
CA VAL A 116 4.32 17.17 -2.30
C VAL A 116 2.85 17.26 -1.88
N GLU A 117 2.48 18.28 -1.09
CA GLU A 117 1.08 18.49 -0.68
C GLU A 117 0.15 18.66 -1.88
N ALA A 118 0.56 19.45 -2.87
CA ALA A 118 -0.23 19.68 -4.07
C ALA A 118 -0.48 18.39 -4.85
N GLU A 119 0.53 17.53 -4.98
CA GLU A 119 0.41 16.26 -5.69
C GLU A 119 -0.44 15.24 -4.90
N LEU A 120 -0.21 15.09 -3.61
CA LEU A 120 -1.02 14.21 -2.77
C LEU A 120 -2.51 14.56 -2.83
N ARG A 121 -2.83 15.86 -2.70
CA ARG A 121 -4.22 16.34 -2.81
C ARG A 121 -4.81 16.09 -4.19
N ALA A 122 -4.03 16.31 -5.26
CA ALA A 122 -4.49 16.06 -6.63
C ALA A 122 -4.80 14.59 -6.89
N GLN A 123 -4.00 13.66 -6.33
CA GLN A 123 -4.24 12.22 -6.46
C GLN A 123 -5.52 11.81 -5.71
N VAL A 124 -5.70 12.26 -4.47
CA VAL A 124 -6.93 11.99 -3.69
C VAL A 124 -8.16 12.58 -4.38
N GLU A 125 -8.07 13.84 -4.82
CA GLU A 125 -9.17 14.50 -5.56
C GLU A 125 -9.52 13.76 -6.86
N ARG A 126 -8.51 13.26 -7.58
CA ARG A 126 -8.72 12.46 -8.79
C ARG A 126 -9.48 11.17 -8.49
N ALA A 127 -9.14 10.47 -7.41
CA ALA A 127 -9.85 9.25 -7.00
C ALA A 127 -11.35 9.53 -6.78
N PHE A 128 -11.69 10.56 -6.02
CA PHE A 128 -13.09 10.96 -5.80
C PHE A 128 -13.79 11.40 -7.09
N LYS A 129 -13.13 12.19 -7.93
CA LYS A 129 -13.69 12.63 -9.24
C LYS A 129 -13.98 11.47 -10.18
N LEU A 130 -13.21 10.39 -10.10
CA LEU A 130 -13.45 9.17 -10.87
C LEU A 130 -14.57 8.30 -10.26
N GLY A 131 -15.13 8.67 -9.12
CA GLY A 131 -16.24 8.01 -8.45
C GLY A 131 -15.82 6.87 -7.51
N LEU A 132 -14.54 6.81 -7.14
CA LEU A 132 -14.05 5.89 -6.11
C LEU A 132 -14.42 6.38 -4.70
N GLN A 133 -14.45 5.44 -3.75
CA GLN A 133 -14.67 5.72 -2.32
C GLN A 133 -13.51 5.10 -1.52
N PRO A 134 -12.31 5.69 -1.59
CA PRO A 134 -11.16 5.15 -0.89
C PRO A 134 -11.35 5.20 0.63
N SER A 135 -10.87 4.16 1.31
CA SER A 135 -10.91 4.05 2.77
C SER A 135 -9.68 4.63 3.44
N HIS A 136 -8.53 4.55 2.77
CA HIS A 136 -7.22 4.89 3.32
C HIS A 136 -6.30 5.56 2.29
N LEU A 137 -5.22 6.11 2.79
CA LEU A 137 -4.09 6.62 2.03
C LEU A 137 -2.83 5.88 2.49
N ASP A 138 -2.09 5.32 1.57
CA ASP A 138 -0.75 4.79 1.80
C ASP A 138 0.27 5.41 0.84
N THR A 139 1.48 4.87 0.68
CA THR A 139 2.51 5.56 -0.09
C THR A 139 3.43 4.62 -0.84
N HIS A 140 3.47 4.77 -2.16
CA HIS A 140 4.38 4.07 -3.06
C HIS A 140 5.85 4.39 -2.72
N MET A 141 6.65 3.36 -2.44
CA MET A 141 8.07 3.46 -2.05
C MET A 141 8.36 4.33 -0.80
N GLY A 142 7.37 4.89 -0.12
CA GLY A 142 7.51 5.58 1.15
C GLY A 142 8.28 6.90 1.20
N PRO A 143 8.35 7.76 0.17
CA PRO A 143 9.15 8.99 0.19
C PRO A 143 8.76 9.96 1.31
N VAL A 144 7.50 9.97 1.72
CA VAL A 144 7.00 10.84 2.79
C VAL A 144 7.59 10.51 4.17
N PHE A 145 8.07 9.29 4.38
CA PHE A 145 8.65 8.88 5.66
C PHE A 145 10.08 9.41 5.89
N PHE A 146 10.79 9.87 4.84
CA PHE A 146 12.15 10.38 4.98
C PHE A 146 12.25 11.77 5.62
N ARG A 147 11.13 12.51 5.70
CA ARG A 147 11.11 13.86 6.27
C ARG A 147 9.89 14.08 7.17
N PRO A 148 10.07 14.61 8.38
CA PRO A 148 8.99 14.88 9.33
C PRO A 148 7.87 15.76 8.77
N ASP A 149 8.20 16.81 8.03
CA ASP A 149 7.24 17.74 7.44
C ASP A 149 6.42 17.10 6.29
N LEU A 150 7.01 16.15 5.55
CA LEU A 150 6.30 15.39 4.52
C LEU A 150 5.36 14.35 5.14
N LEU A 151 5.80 13.66 6.19
CA LEU A 151 4.96 12.72 6.92
C LEU A 151 3.74 13.43 7.54
N GLU A 152 3.94 14.58 8.17
CA GLU A 152 2.85 15.39 8.73
C GLU A 152 1.89 15.88 7.62
N THR A 153 2.43 16.27 6.47
CA THR A 153 1.63 16.64 5.30
C THR A 153 0.79 15.47 4.78
N TYR A 154 1.39 14.28 4.66
CA TYR A 154 0.71 13.05 4.26
C TYR A 154 -0.46 12.71 5.21
N VAL A 155 -0.21 12.71 6.51
CA VAL A 155 -1.25 12.45 7.52
C VAL A 155 -2.38 13.47 7.42
N ARG A 156 -2.05 14.77 7.32
CA ARG A 156 -3.05 15.84 7.19
C ARG A 156 -3.89 15.69 5.91
N VAL A 157 -3.27 15.38 4.77
CA VAL A 157 -4.00 15.17 3.51
C VAL A 157 -4.97 14.00 3.64
N ALA A 158 -4.57 12.91 4.28
CA ALA A 158 -5.48 11.79 4.54
C ALA A 158 -6.68 12.23 5.38
N LEU A 159 -6.44 12.85 6.53
CA LEU A 159 -7.47 13.26 7.48
C LEU A 159 -8.43 14.33 6.92
N ASP A 160 -7.90 15.31 6.17
CA ASP A 160 -8.70 16.33 5.50
C ASP A 160 -9.71 15.74 4.50
N ASN A 161 -9.47 14.51 4.05
CA ASN A 161 -10.31 13.80 3.08
C ASN A 161 -11.04 12.58 3.67
N ASP A 162 -11.08 12.47 5.00
CA ASP A 162 -11.71 11.36 5.70
C ASP A 162 -11.12 9.98 5.33
N LEU A 163 -9.81 9.92 5.09
CA LEU A 163 -9.04 8.71 4.81
C LEU A 163 -8.19 8.34 6.03
N ILE A 164 -8.01 7.03 6.26
CA ILE A 164 -7.07 6.55 7.27
C ILE A 164 -5.66 6.61 6.69
N PRO A 165 -4.70 7.36 7.27
CA PRO A 165 -3.31 7.27 6.86
C PRO A 165 -2.73 5.93 7.33
N MET A 166 -2.12 5.15 6.43
CA MET A 166 -1.40 3.95 6.81
C MET A 166 -0.16 4.32 7.62
N LEU A 167 -0.17 3.96 8.89
CA LEU A 167 0.88 4.24 9.86
C LEU A 167 1.18 2.99 10.70
N ILE A 168 2.41 2.89 11.18
CA ILE A 168 2.86 1.83 12.09
C ILE A 168 2.94 2.42 13.50
N LYS A 169 2.50 1.65 14.51
CA LYS A 169 2.66 2.05 15.91
C LYS A 169 4.11 2.33 16.25
N PRO A 170 4.42 3.43 16.93
CA PRO A 170 5.78 3.82 17.26
C PRO A 170 6.31 2.99 18.44
N THR A 171 6.79 1.79 18.16
CA THR A 171 7.48 0.92 19.11
C THR A 171 8.99 1.10 19.03
N ASP A 172 9.73 0.67 20.04
CA ASP A 172 11.21 0.71 20.02
C ASP A 172 11.77 0.00 18.78
N SER A 173 11.19 -1.15 18.40
CA SER A 173 11.58 -1.88 17.18
C SER A 173 11.27 -1.09 15.91
N ALA A 174 10.13 -0.38 15.84
CA ALA A 174 9.79 0.47 14.71
C ALA A 174 10.77 1.65 14.58
N PHE A 175 11.19 2.26 15.69
CA PHE A 175 12.22 3.30 15.70
C PHE A 175 13.56 2.80 15.19
N GLU A 176 14.01 1.61 15.61
CA GLU A 176 15.28 1.02 15.14
C GLU A 176 15.24 0.72 13.63
N VAL A 177 14.15 0.17 13.12
CA VAL A 177 13.96 -0.07 11.67
C VAL A 177 13.96 1.26 10.91
N ALA A 178 13.20 2.25 11.35
CA ALA A 178 13.15 3.57 10.74
C ALA A 178 14.55 4.20 10.66
N LYS A 179 15.33 4.12 11.74
CA LYS A 179 16.72 4.63 11.81
C LYS A 179 17.64 3.92 10.80
N GLN A 180 17.53 2.59 10.67
CA GLN A 180 18.31 1.82 9.68
C GLN A 180 17.95 2.22 8.24
N MET A 181 16.70 2.57 7.98
CA MET A 181 16.23 3.06 6.67
C MET A 181 16.58 4.54 6.43
N GLY A 182 17.11 5.25 7.42
CA GLY A 182 17.40 6.69 7.34
C GLY A 182 16.17 7.57 7.48
N ILE A 183 15.11 7.06 8.09
CA ILE A 183 13.86 7.78 8.37
C ILE A 183 14.03 8.57 9.67
N MET A 184 13.73 9.86 9.62
CA MET A 184 13.85 10.77 10.77
C MET A 184 12.54 10.82 11.56
N MET A 185 12.46 10.06 12.65
CA MET A 185 11.34 10.10 13.58
C MET A 185 11.77 10.76 14.89
N SER A 186 11.11 11.87 15.26
CA SER A 186 11.28 12.49 16.57
C SER A 186 10.10 12.17 17.48
N GLU A 187 10.33 12.15 18.80
CA GLU A 187 9.26 11.95 19.79
C GLU A 187 8.15 13.01 19.68
N ASP A 188 8.51 14.25 19.36
CA ASP A 188 7.54 15.33 19.14
C ASP A 188 6.64 15.05 17.93
N LEU A 189 7.20 14.62 16.80
CA LEU A 189 6.43 14.24 15.61
C LEU A 189 5.47 13.10 15.94
N VAL A 190 5.97 12.06 16.59
CA VAL A 190 5.17 10.89 17.01
C VAL A 190 4.03 11.34 17.95
N SER A 191 4.32 12.18 18.93
CA SER A 191 3.31 12.70 19.85
C SER A 191 2.22 13.49 19.13
N ARG A 192 2.56 14.25 18.09
CA ARG A 192 1.56 14.95 17.25
C ARG A 192 0.70 13.98 16.45
N ILE A 193 1.31 12.98 15.82
CA ILE A 193 0.59 11.98 15.01
C ILE A 193 -0.37 11.17 15.89
N LEU A 194 0.08 10.74 17.08
CA LEU A 194 -0.77 9.97 18.00
C LEU A 194 -2.02 10.73 18.47
N LYS A 195 -1.97 12.07 18.51
CA LYS A 195 -3.13 12.91 18.89
C LYS A 195 -4.29 12.84 17.89
N TYR A 196 -4.03 12.42 16.67
CA TYR A 196 -5.10 12.26 15.67
C TYR A 196 -6.00 11.05 15.94
N GLY A 197 -5.54 10.07 16.74
CA GLY A 197 -6.34 8.91 17.17
C GLY A 197 -6.72 7.96 16.01
N THR A 198 -5.93 7.95 14.94
CA THR A 198 -6.17 7.07 13.79
C THR A 198 -5.71 5.64 14.08
N PRO A 199 -6.32 4.60 13.46
CA PRO A 199 -5.82 3.24 13.52
C PRO A 199 -4.36 3.17 13.07
N MET A 200 -3.56 2.36 13.75
CA MET A 200 -2.16 2.11 13.41
C MET A 200 -1.86 0.63 13.43
N LEU A 201 -1.02 0.20 12.51
CA LEU A 201 -0.55 -1.17 12.42
C LEU A 201 0.35 -1.53 13.60
N ASP A 202 0.10 -2.67 14.23
CA ASP A 202 1.03 -3.27 15.18
C ASP A 202 2.21 -3.91 14.45
N ASN A 203 1.94 -4.52 13.28
CA ASN A 203 2.95 -5.18 12.46
C ASN A 203 2.78 -4.81 10.98
N LEU A 204 3.90 -4.53 10.30
CA LEU A 204 3.96 -4.40 8.85
C LEU A 204 4.94 -5.43 8.29
N ILE A 205 4.45 -6.27 7.38
CA ILE A 205 5.23 -7.24 6.62
C ILE A 205 5.34 -6.69 5.20
N GLY A 206 6.45 -5.99 4.91
CA GLY A 206 6.60 -5.21 3.68
C GLY A 206 7.16 -5.98 2.49
N THR A 207 7.57 -7.24 2.66
CA THR A 207 8.17 -8.07 1.60
C THR A 207 7.91 -9.54 1.86
N THR A 208 7.62 -10.28 0.80
CA THR A 208 7.47 -11.73 0.83
C THR A 208 8.80 -12.41 0.46
N PHE A 209 9.02 -13.62 0.94
CA PHE A 209 10.26 -14.39 0.70
C PHE A 209 9.98 -15.83 0.26
N GLY A 210 10.82 -16.34 -0.63
CA GLY A 210 10.75 -17.68 -1.19
C GLY A 210 11.00 -17.65 -2.70
N SER A 211 11.86 -18.57 -3.18
CA SER A 211 12.25 -18.68 -4.59
C SER A 211 11.22 -19.43 -5.44
N ASP A 212 10.30 -20.14 -4.77
CA ASP A 212 9.15 -20.82 -5.38
C ASP A 212 7.92 -20.75 -4.47
N LEU A 213 6.79 -21.23 -4.96
CA LEU A 213 5.52 -21.17 -4.23
C LEU A 213 5.56 -21.94 -2.90
N GLN A 214 6.24 -23.10 -2.84
CA GLN A 214 6.27 -23.90 -1.61
C GLN A 214 7.09 -23.24 -0.52
N GLU A 215 8.22 -22.65 -0.87
CA GLU A 215 9.02 -21.85 0.06
C GLU A 215 8.25 -20.62 0.53
N ARG A 216 7.52 -19.95 -0.37
CA ARG A 216 6.70 -18.77 -0.05
C ARG A 216 5.53 -19.12 0.88
N ILE A 217 4.84 -20.22 0.66
CA ILE A 217 3.80 -20.75 1.57
C ILE A 217 4.39 -21.08 2.95
N LYS A 218 5.54 -21.74 3.00
CA LYS A 218 6.24 -22.05 4.26
C LYS A 218 6.63 -20.77 5.00
N TRP A 219 7.16 -19.79 4.28
CA TRP A 219 7.49 -18.47 4.85
C TRP A 219 6.25 -17.77 5.37
N PHE A 220 5.17 -17.72 4.60
CA PHE A 220 3.89 -17.10 4.97
C PHE A 220 3.35 -17.67 6.28
N ARG A 221 3.32 -19.01 6.41
CA ARG A 221 2.95 -19.67 7.66
C ARG A 221 3.86 -19.27 8.81
N ASN A 222 5.17 -19.22 8.58
CA ASN A 222 6.13 -18.93 9.62
C ASN A 222 6.07 -17.51 10.14
N VAL A 223 5.85 -16.52 9.27
CA VAL A 223 5.75 -15.12 9.69
C VAL A 223 4.46 -14.83 10.43
N LEU A 224 3.36 -15.52 10.07
CA LEU A 224 2.06 -15.31 10.71
C LEU A 224 1.87 -16.07 12.03
N LYS A 225 2.53 -17.23 12.21
CA LYS A 225 2.33 -18.04 13.43
C LYS A 225 2.68 -17.32 14.73
N ASP A 226 3.64 -16.38 14.68
CA ASP A 226 4.16 -15.67 15.85
C ASP A 226 3.42 -14.32 16.11
N VAL A 227 2.42 -13.99 15.26
CA VAL A 227 1.59 -12.80 15.45
C VAL A 227 0.70 -12.98 16.67
N LYS A 228 0.71 -11.98 17.55
CA LYS A 228 -0.01 -12.01 18.84
C LYS A 228 -1.50 -11.71 18.66
N PRO A 229 -2.38 -12.26 19.51
CA PRO A 229 -3.75 -11.80 19.62
C PRO A 229 -3.82 -10.31 19.98
N GLY A 230 -4.91 -9.65 19.59
CA GLY A 230 -5.13 -8.22 19.85
C GLY A 230 -4.25 -7.30 18.99
N THR A 231 -3.76 -7.78 17.83
CA THR A 231 -2.90 -6.98 16.96
C THR A 231 -3.48 -6.86 15.55
N LEU A 232 -3.23 -5.69 14.94
CA LEU A 232 -3.50 -5.41 13.54
C LEU A 232 -2.20 -5.58 12.74
N THR A 233 -2.21 -6.53 11.80
CA THR A 233 -1.07 -6.83 10.92
C THR A 233 -1.44 -6.55 9.49
N GLN A 234 -0.61 -5.79 8.76
CA GLN A 234 -0.70 -5.68 7.31
C GLN A 234 0.47 -6.40 6.65
N MET A 235 0.15 -7.22 5.64
CA MET A 235 1.12 -7.80 4.72
C MET A 235 0.95 -7.17 3.35
N ILE A 236 2.02 -6.55 2.85
CA ILE A 236 2.08 -5.99 1.50
C ILE A 236 2.44 -7.11 0.52
N VAL A 237 1.68 -7.18 -0.57
CA VAL A 237 1.96 -8.05 -1.71
C VAL A 237 1.92 -7.22 -3.00
N HIS A 238 2.79 -7.55 -3.94
CA HIS A 238 2.80 -6.94 -5.26
C HIS A 238 2.41 -8.03 -6.26
N LEU A 239 1.24 -7.91 -6.86
CA LEU A 239 0.69 -8.98 -7.69
C LEU A 239 0.98 -8.74 -9.17
N GLY A 240 1.20 -9.83 -9.91
CA GLY A 240 1.37 -9.74 -11.36
C GLY A 240 1.24 -11.10 -12.04
N LEU A 241 0.67 -11.12 -13.26
CA LEU A 241 0.67 -12.32 -14.07
C LEU A 241 1.95 -12.40 -14.90
N PRO A 242 2.42 -13.60 -15.28
CA PRO A 242 3.73 -13.79 -15.94
C PRO A 242 3.64 -13.57 -17.46
N ASP A 243 3.05 -12.45 -17.88
CA ASP A 243 2.88 -12.12 -19.29
C ASP A 243 3.98 -11.19 -19.84
N GLU A 244 3.89 -10.84 -21.12
CA GLU A 244 4.90 -10.03 -21.79
C GLU A 244 4.86 -8.55 -21.35
N GLU A 245 3.70 -8.02 -20.90
CA GLU A 245 3.61 -6.67 -20.36
C GLU A 245 4.42 -6.58 -19.07
N MET A 246 4.19 -7.49 -18.12
CA MET A 246 4.92 -7.49 -16.84
C MET A 246 6.43 -7.64 -17.04
N LYS A 247 6.86 -8.53 -17.92
CA LYS A 247 8.29 -8.73 -18.25
C LYS A 247 8.92 -7.50 -18.91
N ALA A 248 8.15 -6.75 -19.71
CA ALA A 248 8.64 -5.54 -20.35
C ALA A 248 8.80 -4.37 -19.37
N ILE A 249 7.96 -4.28 -18.37
CA ILE A 249 7.97 -3.22 -17.36
C ILE A 249 9.00 -3.51 -16.27
N ILE A 250 8.95 -4.71 -15.69
CA ILE A 250 9.69 -5.07 -14.48
C ILE A 250 10.79 -6.08 -14.79
N PRO A 251 12.05 -5.80 -14.43
CA PRO A 251 13.15 -6.71 -14.68
C PRO A 251 13.02 -8.01 -13.88
N SER A 252 13.71 -9.05 -14.32
CA SER A 252 13.74 -10.37 -13.67
C SER A 252 14.56 -10.42 -12.37
N GLN A 253 15.29 -9.36 -12.05
CA GLN A 253 16.15 -9.29 -10.87
C GLN A 253 15.83 -8.05 -10.05
N GLY A 254 16.02 -8.14 -8.75
CA GLY A 254 15.73 -7.09 -7.79
C GLY A 254 14.54 -7.42 -6.91
N VAL A 255 14.28 -6.57 -5.92
CA VAL A 255 13.12 -6.66 -5.05
C VAL A 255 11.86 -6.41 -5.89
N THR A 256 10.82 -7.21 -5.70
CA THR A 256 9.56 -7.15 -6.47
C THR A 256 9.75 -7.35 -7.99
N SER A 257 10.62 -8.28 -8.39
CA SER A 257 10.78 -8.69 -9.80
C SER A 257 9.44 -9.21 -10.37
N HIS A 258 9.34 -9.33 -11.70
CA HIS A 258 8.14 -9.92 -12.31
C HIS A 258 7.91 -11.37 -11.86
N ILE A 259 8.97 -12.08 -11.45
CA ILE A 259 8.88 -13.44 -10.88
C ILE A 259 8.29 -13.36 -9.47
N ASP A 260 8.75 -12.44 -8.63
CA ASP A 260 8.24 -12.24 -7.27
C ASP A 260 6.76 -11.86 -7.28
N ARG A 261 6.36 -10.97 -8.19
CA ARG A 261 4.94 -10.57 -8.35
C ARG A 261 4.05 -11.76 -8.73
N TYR A 262 4.55 -12.64 -9.59
CA TYR A 262 3.81 -13.85 -9.92
C TYR A 262 3.74 -14.84 -8.75
N LEU A 263 4.81 -14.99 -8.00
CA LEU A 263 4.81 -15.83 -6.79
C LEU A 263 3.89 -15.25 -5.70
N ASP A 264 3.81 -13.94 -5.55
CA ASP A 264 2.84 -13.30 -4.66
C ASP A 264 1.40 -13.59 -5.09
N TYR A 265 1.11 -13.45 -6.40
CA TYR A 265 -0.18 -13.82 -6.95
C TYR A 265 -0.53 -15.29 -6.67
N GLN A 266 0.41 -16.21 -6.92
CA GLN A 266 0.20 -17.63 -6.63
C GLN A 266 -0.03 -17.88 -5.14
N LEU A 267 0.73 -17.22 -4.26
CA LEU A 267 0.56 -17.34 -2.81
C LEU A 267 -0.86 -16.92 -2.40
N VAL A 268 -1.26 -15.69 -2.72
CA VAL A 268 -2.53 -15.14 -2.21
C VAL A 268 -3.76 -15.84 -2.80
N THR A 269 -3.62 -16.48 -3.97
CA THR A 269 -4.71 -17.26 -4.60
C THR A 269 -4.65 -18.75 -4.26
N SER A 270 -3.63 -19.20 -3.51
CA SER A 270 -3.50 -20.61 -3.14
C SER A 270 -4.54 -21.04 -2.10
N ARG A 271 -4.92 -22.31 -2.14
CA ARG A 271 -5.73 -22.93 -1.10
C ARG A 271 -5.02 -22.93 0.25
N GLU A 272 -3.72 -23.17 0.22
CA GLU A 272 -2.86 -23.22 1.40
C GLU A 272 -2.83 -21.88 2.14
N ALA A 273 -2.81 -20.74 1.44
CA ALA A 273 -2.88 -19.44 2.09
C ALA A 273 -4.19 -19.24 2.86
N LYS A 274 -5.34 -19.65 2.28
CA LYS A 274 -6.64 -19.63 2.97
C LYS A 274 -6.62 -20.50 4.23
N GLU A 275 -6.15 -21.75 4.10
CA GLU A 275 -6.05 -22.68 5.21
C GLU A 275 -5.12 -22.18 6.32
N ILE A 276 -4.04 -21.47 5.98
CA ILE A 276 -3.12 -20.85 6.96
C ILE A 276 -3.83 -19.75 7.73
N VAL A 277 -4.48 -18.83 7.05
CA VAL A 277 -5.22 -17.72 7.67
C VAL A 277 -6.27 -18.25 8.63
N GLU A 278 -7.10 -19.20 8.18
CA GLU A 278 -8.15 -19.84 8.99
C GLU A 278 -7.58 -20.62 10.20
N THR A 279 -6.57 -21.47 9.95
CA THR A 279 -6.00 -22.33 11.01
C THR A 279 -5.28 -21.54 12.11
N LEU A 280 -4.65 -20.40 11.75
CA LEU A 280 -3.98 -19.53 12.71
C LEU A 280 -4.95 -18.55 13.40
N GLY A 281 -6.24 -18.58 13.06
CA GLY A 281 -7.29 -17.80 13.69
C GLY A 281 -7.25 -16.32 13.35
N PHE A 282 -6.87 -15.96 12.11
CA PHE A 282 -6.92 -14.59 11.63
C PHE A 282 -8.31 -14.23 11.10
N THR A 283 -8.71 -13.00 11.40
CA THR A 283 -9.83 -12.33 10.72
C THR A 283 -9.25 -11.43 9.63
N LEU A 284 -9.58 -11.73 8.36
CA LEU A 284 -9.23 -10.86 7.24
C LEU A 284 -10.11 -9.62 7.28
N VAL A 285 -9.47 -8.45 7.21
CA VAL A 285 -10.13 -7.13 7.23
C VAL A 285 -9.53 -6.23 6.17
N GLY A 286 -10.30 -5.22 5.74
CA GLY A 286 -9.80 -4.06 4.99
C GLY A 286 -9.69 -2.83 5.89
N TRP A 287 -9.14 -1.75 5.38
CA TRP A 287 -9.10 -0.46 6.06
C TRP A 287 -10.51 0.13 6.24
N ARG A 288 -11.43 -0.20 5.34
CA ARG A 288 -12.84 0.19 5.46
C ARG A 288 -13.49 -0.41 6.69
N ASP A 289 -13.25 -1.69 6.97
CA ASP A 289 -13.78 -2.36 8.16
C ASP A 289 -13.32 -1.67 9.45
N LEU A 290 -12.05 -1.22 9.50
CA LEU A 290 -11.51 -0.47 10.62
C LEU A 290 -12.18 0.90 10.77
N LYS A 291 -12.43 1.60 9.66
CA LYS A 291 -13.12 2.89 9.66
C LYS A 291 -14.57 2.76 10.16
N GLU A 292 -15.28 1.73 9.72
CA GLU A 292 -16.67 1.47 10.12
C GLU A 292 -16.78 1.01 11.58
N ALA A 293 -15.77 0.30 12.09
CA ALA A 293 -15.71 -0.10 13.51
C ALA A 293 -15.40 1.06 14.47
N GLY A 294 -15.04 2.24 13.96
CA GLY A 294 -14.73 3.42 14.77
C GLY A 294 -13.34 3.38 15.42
N HIS A 295 -12.45 2.61 14.83
CA HIS A 295 -11.03 2.55 15.21
C HIS A 295 -10.21 3.63 14.51
#